data_1d993c6b5407526b004f7cbcef0d24a0
#
_entry.id   1d993c6b5407526b004f7cbcef0d24a0
#
_cell.length_a   1.000
_cell.length_b   1.000
_cell.length_c   1.000
_cell.angle_alpha   90.00
_cell.angle_beta   90.00
_cell.angle_gamma   90.00
#
_symmetry.space_group_name_H-M   'P 1'
#
loop_
_entity.id
_entity.type
_entity.pdbx_description
1 polymer ?
#
loop_
_entity_poly.entity_id
_entity_poly.type
_entity_poly.pdbx_seq_one_letter_code
_entity_poly.pdbx_strand_id
1 'polypeptide(L)'
;LESAGVSAYVCVGTSLESSREAVDFCARHDRAFASVGVHPHDTKDGYDIEELARQPGVIAIGEIGLDYYYTHSPKQTQLAALRAQLDVAVKYDLPVIFHVREAFDDFWPVFDSYEGKIRGVLHSFTDTKDNLQKALDRGLYIGVNGISTFTKDEAQRQMFDAIPLDRLLF
;
A
#
# COMPACT_ATOMS: atom_id res chain seq x y z
N LEU A 1 20.01 1.54 12.12
CA LEU A 1 19.75 1.31 10.70
C LEU A 1 21.02 1.54 9.86
N GLU A 2 21.69 2.66 10.01
CA GLU A 2 22.91 3.00 9.25
C GLU A 2 24.04 1.98 9.43
N SER A 3 24.26 1.52 10.65
CA SER A 3 25.25 0.47 10.95
C SER A 3 24.94 -0.88 10.31
N ALA A 4 23.70 -1.08 9.85
CA ALA A 4 23.23 -2.27 9.13
C ALA A 4 23.25 -2.08 7.59
N GLY A 5 23.81 -0.97 7.09
CA GLY A 5 23.91 -0.70 5.65
C GLY A 5 22.62 -0.17 5.01
N VAL A 6 21.61 0.21 5.81
CA VAL A 6 20.38 0.82 5.29
C VAL A 6 20.68 2.23 4.81
N SER A 7 20.51 2.49 3.52
CA SER A 7 20.82 3.77 2.87
C SER A 7 19.66 4.75 2.89
N ALA A 8 18.41 4.26 2.86
CA ALA A 8 17.18 5.05 2.92
C ALA A 8 16.04 4.19 3.46
N TYR A 9 15.00 4.82 3.98
CA TYR A 9 13.80 4.13 4.47
C TYR A 9 12.54 4.98 4.30
N VAL A 10 11.40 4.31 4.25
CA VAL A 10 10.09 4.96 4.14
C VAL A 10 9.34 4.80 5.46
N CYS A 11 8.92 5.93 6.03
CA CYS A 11 7.99 5.98 7.15
C CYS A 11 6.57 5.90 6.59
N VAL A 12 5.84 4.82 6.89
CA VAL A 12 4.52 4.57 6.31
C VAL A 12 3.44 5.12 7.21
N GLY A 13 2.66 6.10 6.71
CA GLY A 13 1.46 6.59 7.35
C GLY A 13 0.28 5.65 7.12
N THR A 14 -0.52 5.40 8.16
CA THR A 14 -1.70 4.53 8.13
C THR A 14 -2.97 5.23 8.62
N SER A 15 -2.82 6.46 9.13
CA SER A 15 -3.89 7.37 9.56
C SER A 15 -3.47 8.80 9.26
N LEU A 16 -4.36 9.77 9.40
CA LEU A 16 -4.01 11.19 9.26
C LEU A 16 -2.96 11.63 10.28
N GLU A 17 -3.02 11.09 11.50
CA GLU A 17 -2.07 11.39 12.57
C GLU A 17 -0.68 10.82 12.24
N SER A 18 -0.59 9.50 12.00
CA SER A 18 0.68 8.85 11.67
C SER A 18 1.30 9.36 10.37
N SER A 19 0.49 9.78 9.40
CA SER A 19 0.97 10.42 8.17
C SER A 19 1.62 11.78 8.46
N ARG A 20 1.05 12.61 9.36
CA ARG A 20 1.71 13.85 9.82
C ARG A 20 3.02 13.57 10.53
N GLU A 21 3.02 12.60 11.46
CA GLU A 21 4.24 12.20 12.18
C GLU A 21 5.33 11.71 11.21
N ALA A 22 4.98 10.94 10.19
CA ALA A 22 5.91 10.49 9.16
C ALA A 22 6.52 11.67 8.39
N VAL A 23 5.72 12.64 7.96
CA VAL A 23 6.18 13.86 7.30
C VAL A 23 7.10 14.67 8.21
N ASP A 24 6.70 14.91 9.45
CA ASP A 24 7.49 15.67 10.44
C ASP A 24 8.82 14.98 10.77
N PHE A 25 8.83 13.66 10.79
CA PHE A 25 10.05 12.88 10.97
C PHE A 25 10.99 13.05 9.78
N CYS A 26 10.49 12.91 8.57
CA CYS A 26 11.29 13.03 7.34
C CYS A 26 11.88 14.43 7.17
N ALA A 27 11.19 15.48 7.59
CA ALA A 27 11.70 16.85 7.57
C ALA A 27 12.97 17.05 8.41
N ARG A 28 13.29 16.11 9.32
CA ARG A 28 14.44 16.16 10.23
C ARG A 28 15.50 15.10 9.97
N HIS A 29 15.29 14.24 8.94
CA HIS A 29 16.15 13.08 8.66
C HIS A 29 16.36 12.91 7.15
N ASP A 30 17.52 13.29 6.64
CA ASP A 30 17.86 13.38 5.21
C ASP A 30 17.66 12.08 4.40
N ARG A 31 17.62 10.91 5.07
CA ARG A 31 17.46 9.59 4.42
C ARG A 31 16.09 8.95 4.69
N ALA A 32 15.19 9.68 5.33
CA ALA A 32 13.83 9.27 5.57
C ALA A 32 12.92 9.87 4.51
N PHE A 33 12.02 9.05 3.99
CA PHE A 33 10.94 9.43 3.11
C PHE A 33 9.61 9.02 3.74
N ALA A 34 8.52 9.67 3.37
CA ALA A 34 7.20 9.35 3.88
C ALA A 34 6.30 8.78 2.79
N SER A 35 5.43 7.86 3.17
CA SER A 35 4.15 7.69 2.49
C SER A 35 3.03 8.21 3.38
N VAL A 36 2.00 8.75 2.76
CA VAL A 36 0.84 9.30 3.47
C VAL A 36 -0.44 8.63 2.99
N GLY A 37 -1.25 8.19 3.94
CA GLY A 37 -2.47 7.46 3.63
C GLY A 37 -3.30 7.18 4.87
N VAL A 38 -4.53 6.72 4.62
CA VAL A 38 -5.44 6.23 5.65
C VAL A 38 -5.80 4.80 5.34
N HIS A 39 -5.33 3.91 6.20
CA HIS A 39 -5.57 2.46 6.12
C HIS A 39 -7.08 2.17 6.18
N PRO A 40 -7.58 1.12 5.52
CA PRO A 40 -9.00 0.77 5.53
C PRO A 40 -9.63 0.67 6.92
N HIS A 41 -8.87 0.37 7.95
CA HIS A 41 -9.37 0.31 9.33
C HIS A 41 -9.82 1.67 9.88
N ASP A 42 -9.17 2.75 9.47
CA ASP A 42 -9.31 4.10 10.05
C ASP A 42 -10.11 5.06 9.17
N THR A 43 -10.61 4.60 8.01
CA THR A 43 -11.29 5.46 7.03
C THR A 43 -12.57 6.14 7.54
N LYS A 44 -13.19 5.60 8.59
CA LYS A 44 -14.35 6.20 9.25
C LYS A 44 -14.03 7.54 9.96
N ASP A 45 -12.75 7.77 10.30
CA ASP A 45 -12.28 8.94 11.05
C ASP A 45 -11.78 10.07 10.12
N GLY A 46 -11.93 9.88 8.80
CA GLY A 46 -11.51 10.83 7.76
C GLY A 46 -10.34 10.31 6.92
N TYR A 47 -10.23 10.80 5.70
CA TYR A 47 -9.23 10.33 4.73
C TYR A 47 -8.76 11.42 3.75
N ASP A 48 -8.85 12.68 4.12
CA ASP A 48 -8.31 13.78 3.31
C ASP A 48 -6.80 13.92 3.55
N ILE A 49 -6.02 13.46 2.60
CA ILE A 49 -4.56 13.41 2.64
C ILE A 49 -3.90 14.42 1.69
N GLU A 50 -4.66 15.26 0.99
CA GLU A 50 -4.11 16.05 -0.11
C GLU A 50 -3.02 17.02 0.33
N GLU A 51 -3.20 17.71 1.45
CA GLU A 51 -2.18 18.62 1.99
C GLU A 51 -0.90 17.88 2.40
N LEU A 52 -1.03 16.67 2.94
CA LEU A 52 0.11 15.83 3.33
C LEU A 52 0.86 15.31 2.11
N ALA A 53 0.15 14.90 1.05
CA ALA A 53 0.74 14.40 -0.18
C ALA A 53 1.66 15.42 -0.89
N ARG A 54 1.47 16.72 -0.63
CA ARG A 54 2.28 17.81 -1.19
C ARG A 54 3.54 18.13 -0.40
N GLN A 55 3.72 17.54 0.77
CA GLN A 55 4.85 17.88 1.64
C GLN A 55 6.17 17.34 1.05
N PRO A 56 7.27 18.08 1.21
CA PRO A 56 8.60 17.59 0.84
C PRO A 56 8.91 16.26 1.54
N GLY A 57 9.53 15.33 0.81
CA GLY A 57 9.89 14.01 1.35
C GLY A 57 8.76 12.96 1.24
N VAL A 58 7.55 13.34 0.84
CA VAL A 58 6.49 12.37 0.53
C VAL A 58 6.73 11.80 -0.87
N ILE A 59 6.87 10.47 -0.94
CA ILE A 59 7.21 9.75 -2.16
C ILE A 59 6.15 8.72 -2.59
N ALA A 60 5.14 8.48 -1.77
CA ALA A 60 4.07 7.52 -2.08
C ALA A 60 2.78 7.89 -1.35
N ILE A 61 1.66 7.43 -1.90
CA ILE A 61 0.38 7.37 -1.19
C ILE A 61 0.25 5.99 -0.57
N GLY A 62 -0.02 5.92 0.71
CA GLY A 62 -0.16 4.66 1.43
C GLY A 62 0.22 4.76 2.91
N GLU A 63 -0.24 3.79 3.67
CA GLU A 63 -0.90 2.56 3.24
C GLU A 63 -2.40 2.80 3.06
N ILE A 64 -2.97 2.42 1.91
CA ILE A 64 -4.40 2.58 1.58
C ILE A 64 -4.94 1.28 0.98
N GLY A 65 -6.26 1.10 0.94
CA GLY A 65 -6.81 -0.10 0.31
C GLY A 65 -8.15 -0.53 0.89
N LEU A 66 -8.35 -1.86 0.93
CA LEU A 66 -9.56 -2.52 1.40
C LEU A 66 -9.22 -3.68 2.33
N ASP A 67 -9.91 -3.79 3.45
CA ASP A 67 -9.83 -4.91 4.37
C ASP A 67 -11.24 -5.36 4.77
N TYR A 68 -11.65 -6.53 4.27
CA TYR A 68 -12.95 -7.09 4.59
C TYR A 68 -12.89 -8.20 5.64
N TYR A 69 -11.68 -8.56 6.07
CA TYR A 69 -11.47 -9.46 7.20
C TYR A 69 -11.75 -8.75 8.53
N TYR A 70 -11.18 -7.54 8.72
CA TYR A 70 -11.46 -6.71 9.88
C TYR A 70 -12.46 -5.61 9.51
N THR A 71 -13.62 -5.58 10.16
CA THR A 71 -14.71 -4.64 9.85
C THR A 71 -14.65 -3.37 10.72
N HIS A 72 -13.44 -2.79 10.89
CA HIS A 72 -13.26 -1.58 11.71
C HIS A 72 -13.89 -0.33 11.10
N SER A 73 -13.93 -0.25 9.77
CA SER A 73 -14.67 0.75 9.01
C SER A 73 -15.65 0.09 8.04
N PRO A 74 -16.83 0.69 7.76
CA PRO A 74 -17.78 0.14 6.81
C PRO A 74 -17.19 0.01 5.40
N LYS A 75 -17.54 -1.05 4.66
CA LYS A 75 -17.07 -1.30 3.28
C LYS A 75 -17.24 -0.10 2.35
N GLN A 76 -18.41 0.56 2.40
CA GLN A 76 -18.69 1.73 1.57
C GLN A 76 -17.75 2.89 1.88
N THR A 77 -17.41 3.09 3.15
CA THR A 77 -16.45 4.12 3.57
C THR A 77 -15.04 3.77 3.09
N GLN A 78 -14.63 2.51 3.19
CA GLN A 78 -13.35 2.04 2.66
C GLN A 78 -13.24 2.27 1.15
N LEU A 79 -14.29 1.93 0.38
CA LEU A 79 -14.33 2.15 -1.08
C LEU A 79 -14.27 3.64 -1.45
N ALA A 80 -15.01 4.50 -0.74
CA ALA A 80 -14.97 5.94 -0.95
C ALA A 80 -13.57 6.50 -0.65
N ALA A 81 -12.98 6.08 0.46
CA ALA A 81 -11.64 6.49 0.88
C ALA A 81 -10.56 6.02 -0.11
N LEU A 82 -10.64 4.77 -0.59
CA LEU A 82 -9.72 4.26 -1.60
C LEU A 82 -9.73 5.13 -2.85
N ARG A 83 -10.92 5.42 -3.41
CA ARG A 83 -11.06 6.27 -4.60
C ARG A 83 -10.49 7.68 -4.37
N ALA A 84 -10.86 8.33 -3.29
CA ALA A 84 -10.39 9.69 -2.97
C ALA A 84 -8.86 9.75 -2.85
N GLN A 85 -8.23 8.75 -2.22
CA GLN A 85 -6.79 8.69 -2.07
C GLN A 85 -6.07 8.30 -3.38
N LEU A 86 -6.69 7.48 -4.23
CA LEU A 86 -6.18 7.20 -5.58
C LEU A 86 -6.23 8.43 -6.48
N ASP A 87 -7.27 9.26 -6.37
CA ASP A 87 -7.34 10.54 -7.08
C ASP A 87 -6.17 11.46 -6.71
N VAL A 88 -5.78 11.50 -5.43
CA VAL A 88 -4.59 12.21 -4.96
C VAL A 88 -3.31 11.60 -5.55
N ALA A 89 -3.19 10.27 -5.56
CA ALA A 89 -2.03 9.58 -6.13
C ALA A 89 -1.84 9.92 -7.62
N VAL A 90 -2.92 9.90 -8.40
CA VAL A 90 -2.90 10.28 -9.83
C VAL A 90 -2.58 11.77 -10.00
N LYS A 91 -3.19 12.63 -9.19
CA LYS A 91 -2.99 14.10 -9.28
C LYS A 91 -1.53 14.51 -9.07
N TYR A 92 -0.81 13.83 -8.18
CA TYR A 92 0.58 14.14 -7.84
C TYR A 92 1.60 13.15 -8.44
N ASP A 93 1.15 12.23 -9.29
CA ASP A 93 1.97 11.17 -9.90
C ASP A 93 2.77 10.35 -8.88
N LEU A 94 2.16 10.02 -7.76
CA LEU A 94 2.78 9.24 -6.68
C LEU A 94 2.43 7.75 -6.80
N PRO A 95 3.40 6.83 -6.57
CA PRO A 95 3.11 5.40 -6.46
C PRO A 95 2.28 5.11 -5.21
N VAL A 96 1.67 3.93 -5.18
CA VAL A 96 0.75 3.55 -4.10
C VAL A 96 1.25 2.31 -3.35
N ILE A 97 1.14 2.34 -2.02
CA ILE A 97 1.31 1.18 -1.14
C ILE A 97 -0.09 0.69 -0.78
N PHE A 98 -0.46 -0.49 -1.30
CA PHE A 98 -1.78 -1.06 -1.13
C PHE A 98 -1.84 -2.10 -0.03
N HIS A 99 -2.86 -2.02 0.80
CA HIS A 99 -3.36 -3.08 1.66
C HIS A 99 -4.65 -3.67 1.06
N VAL A 100 -4.64 -4.95 0.73
CA VAL A 100 -5.85 -5.64 0.24
C VAL A 100 -5.99 -6.99 0.94
N ARG A 101 -7.08 -7.15 1.70
CA ARG A 101 -7.35 -8.38 2.43
C ARG A 101 -8.81 -8.81 2.27
N GLU A 102 -9.03 -10.01 1.70
CA GLU A 102 -10.37 -10.56 1.40
C GLU A 102 -11.28 -9.59 0.61
N ALA A 103 -10.69 -8.74 -0.24
CA ALA A 103 -11.38 -7.63 -0.90
C ALA A 103 -11.01 -7.44 -2.38
N PHE A 104 -10.33 -8.41 -3.00
CA PHE A 104 -9.85 -8.28 -4.38
C PHE A 104 -10.98 -8.14 -5.41
N ASP A 105 -12.16 -8.71 -5.15
CA ASP A 105 -13.32 -8.61 -6.05
C ASP A 105 -13.80 -7.15 -6.20
N ASP A 106 -13.72 -6.34 -5.15
CA ASP A 106 -14.04 -4.91 -5.19
C ASP A 106 -12.81 -4.05 -5.54
N PHE A 107 -11.61 -4.52 -5.20
CA PHE A 107 -10.36 -3.79 -5.46
C PHE A 107 -10.06 -3.69 -6.96
N TRP A 108 -10.11 -4.80 -7.71
CA TRP A 108 -9.75 -4.78 -9.14
C TRP A 108 -10.61 -3.85 -9.98
N PRO A 109 -11.97 -3.82 -9.84
CA PRO A 109 -12.78 -2.86 -10.58
C PRO A 109 -12.44 -1.40 -10.26
N VAL A 110 -12.07 -1.10 -9.00
CA VAL A 110 -11.62 0.25 -8.64
C VAL A 110 -10.27 0.55 -9.30
N PHE A 111 -9.28 -0.33 -9.16
CA PHE A 111 -7.95 -0.16 -9.74
C PHE A 111 -8.02 0.04 -11.26
N ASP A 112 -8.74 -0.83 -11.96
CA ASP A 112 -8.86 -0.82 -13.42
C ASP A 112 -9.56 0.45 -13.94
N SER A 113 -10.43 1.08 -13.14
CA SER A 113 -11.10 2.33 -13.53
C SER A 113 -10.13 3.52 -13.71
N TYR A 114 -8.89 3.40 -13.26
CA TYR A 114 -7.85 4.42 -13.45
C TYR A 114 -7.01 4.23 -14.73
N GLU A 115 -7.33 3.25 -15.57
CA GLU A 115 -6.79 3.08 -16.92
C GLU A 115 -5.24 3.08 -16.98
N GLY A 116 -4.58 2.39 -16.06
CA GLY A 116 -3.12 2.27 -16.01
C GLY A 116 -2.38 3.49 -15.45
N LYS A 117 -3.08 4.48 -14.91
CA LYS A 117 -2.45 5.65 -14.25
C LYS A 117 -1.90 5.35 -12.86
N ILE A 118 -2.25 4.20 -12.29
CA ILE A 118 -1.82 3.77 -10.95
C ILE A 118 -0.65 2.79 -11.08
N ARG A 119 0.42 3.06 -10.34
CA ARG A 119 1.54 2.15 -10.12
C ARG A 119 1.76 1.96 -8.62
N GLY A 120 2.32 0.85 -8.20
CA GLY A 120 2.55 0.64 -6.77
C GLY A 120 2.88 -0.80 -6.40
N VAL A 121 2.69 -1.09 -5.13
CA VAL A 121 2.96 -2.40 -4.51
C VAL A 121 1.75 -2.89 -3.72
N LEU A 122 1.42 -4.16 -3.86
CA LEU A 122 0.55 -4.87 -2.92
C LEU A 122 1.40 -5.27 -1.71
N HIS A 123 1.26 -4.54 -0.60
CA HIS A 123 2.05 -4.77 0.61
C HIS A 123 1.58 -6.03 1.35
N SER A 124 2.55 -6.78 1.88
CA SER A 124 2.27 -8.02 2.65
C SER A 124 1.31 -8.99 1.96
N PHE A 125 1.51 -9.21 0.66
CA PHE A 125 0.63 -10.05 -0.14
C PHE A 125 0.60 -11.50 0.34
N THR A 126 -0.60 -12.03 0.62
CA THR A 126 -0.83 -13.39 1.13
C THR A 126 -2.07 -14.04 0.49
N ASP A 127 -2.45 -13.61 -0.68
CA ASP A 127 -3.65 -14.06 -1.37
C ASP A 127 -3.36 -15.20 -2.39
N THR A 128 -4.26 -15.48 -3.29
CA THR A 128 -4.19 -16.57 -4.26
C THR A 128 -3.20 -16.31 -5.41
N LYS A 129 -2.77 -17.38 -6.09
CA LYS A 129 -1.99 -17.27 -7.34
C LYS A 129 -2.75 -16.50 -8.43
N ASP A 130 -4.08 -16.62 -8.48
CA ASP A 130 -4.90 -15.90 -9.46
C ASP A 130 -4.80 -14.38 -9.23
N ASN A 131 -4.91 -13.93 -7.98
CA ASN A 131 -4.75 -12.52 -7.65
C ASN A 131 -3.29 -12.05 -7.79
N LEU A 132 -2.29 -12.92 -7.53
CA LEU A 132 -0.89 -12.64 -7.88
C LEU A 132 -0.75 -12.36 -9.38
N GLN A 133 -1.26 -13.24 -10.25
CA GLN A 133 -1.17 -13.05 -11.70
C GLN A 133 -1.87 -11.76 -12.14
N LYS A 134 -3.07 -11.48 -11.63
CA LYS A 134 -3.78 -10.22 -11.89
C LYS A 134 -2.98 -8.97 -11.51
N ALA A 135 -2.23 -9.04 -10.40
CA ALA A 135 -1.36 -7.95 -9.96
C ALA A 135 -0.16 -7.76 -10.89
N LEU A 136 0.49 -8.86 -11.29
CA LEU A 136 1.63 -8.84 -12.21
C LEU A 136 1.23 -8.34 -13.60
N ASP A 137 0.08 -8.76 -14.13
CA ASP A 137 -0.48 -8.30 -15.41
C ASP A 137 -0.74 -6.78 -15.42
N ARG A 138 -1.00 -6.20 -14.26
CA ARG A 138 -1.20 -4.75 -14.07
C ARG A 138 0.08 -3.98 -13.71
N GLY A 139 1.23 -4.67 -13.73
CA GLY A 139 2.54 -4.08 -13.48
C GLY A 139 2.82 -3.75 -12.01
N LEU A 140 2.02 -4.25 -11.08
CA LEU A 140 2.25 -4.05 -9.65
C LEU A 140 3.46 -4.83 -9.14
N TYR A 141 4.13 -4.28 -8.13
CA TYR A 141 5.09 -4.99 -7.30
C TYR A 141 4.38 -5.77 -6.20
N ILE A 142 5.04 -6.80 -5.70
CA ILE A 142 4.54 -7.67 -4.65
C ILE A 142 5.44 -7.55 -3.43
N GLY A 143 4.89 -7.00 -2.36
CA GLY A 143 5.56 -6.91 -1.06
C GLY A 143 5.37 -8.20 -0.26
N VAL A 144 6.47 -8.80 0.17
CA VAL A 144 6.48 -10.01 0.98
C VAL A 144 7.03 -9.70 2.37
N ASN A 145 6.45 -10.31 3.38
CA ASN A 145 6.88 -10.17 4.76
C ASN A 145 7.32 -11.50 5.37
N GLY A 146 7.63 -11.52 6.67
CA GLY A 146 8.09 -12.70 7.38
C GLY A 146 7.17 -13.93 7.30
N ILE A 147 5.89 -13.78 6.96
CA ILE A 147 4.94 -14.91 6.80
C ILE A 147 5.47 -15.91 5.77
N SER A 148 6.11 -15.44 4.72
CA SER A 148 6.70 -16.28 3.67
C SER A 148 7.72 -17.29 4.20
N THR A 149 8.37 -16.98 5.32
CA THR A 149 9.44 -17.80 5.89
C THR A 149 8.94 -18.92 6.82
N PHE A 150 7.73 -18.79 7.36
CA PHE A 150 7.22 -19.75 8.36
C PHE A 150 5.82 -20.32 8.04
N THR A 151 5.16 -19.86 6.98
CA THR A 151 3.86 -20.43 6.59
C THR A 151 3.97 -21.94 6.32
N LYS A 152 2.98 -22.69 6.82
CA LYS A 152 2.83 -24.13 6.56
C LYS A 152 1.81 -24.42 5.45
N ASP A 153 1.12 -23.38 4.98
CA ASP A 153 0.16 -23.50 3.89
C ASP A 153 0.92 -23.67 2.55
N GLU A 154 0.73 -24.84 1.95
CA GLU A 154 1.40 -25.22 0.69
C GLU A 154 0.97 -24.31 -0.48
N ALA A 155 -0.30 -23.91 -0.53
CA ALA A 155 -0.81 -22.99 -1.56
C ALA A 155 -0.14 -21.62 -1.46
N GLN A 156 0.05 -21.10 -0.23
CA GLN A 156 0.79 -19.87 0.00
C GLN A 156 2.28 -20.00 -0.38
N ARG A 157 2.94 -21.09 -0.02
CA ARG A 157 4.35 -21.32 -0.42
C ARG A 157 4.50 -21.27 -1.92
N GLN A 158 3.67 -22.04 -2.63
CA GLN A 158 3.67 -22.05 -4.09
C GLN A 158 3.30 -20.70 -4.73
N MET A 159 2.52 -19.88 -4.06
CA MET A 159 2.24 -18.51 -4.47
C MET A 159 3.50 -17.65 -4.32
N PHE A 160 4.20 -17.70 -3.17
CA PHE A 160 5.44 -16.95 -2.97
C PHE A 160 6.54 -17.37 -3.96
N ASP A 161 6.69 -18.68 -4.24
CA ASP A 161 7.66 -19.20 -5.22
C ASP A 161 7.37 -18.75 -6.66
N ALA A 162 6.13 -18.34 -6.95
CA ALA A 162 5.72 -17.85 -8.26
C ALA A 162 5.98 -16.35 -8.49
N ILE A 163 6.41 -15.61 -7.46
CA ILE A 163 6.67 -14.16 -7.60
C ILE A 163 7.99 -13.96 -8.35
N PRO A 164 8.01 -13.23 -9.48
CA PRO A 164 9.24 -12.88 -10.18
C PRO A 164 10.14 -11.99 -9.31
N LEU A 165 11.45 -12.27 -9.27
CA LEU A 165 12.39 -11.52 -8.43
C LEU A 165 12.47 -10.03 -8.76
N ASP A 166 12.27 -9.66 -10.02
CA ASP A 166 12.23 -8.26 -10.48
C ASP A 166 10.91 -7.53 -10.13
N ARG A 167 9.95 -8.24 -9.53
CA ARG A 167 8.68 -7.71 -9.05
C ARG A 167 8.49 -7.85 -7.55
N LEU A 168 9.50 -8.39 -6.85
CA LEU A 168 9.46 -8.67 -5.43
C LEU A 168 10.06 -7.52 -4.61
N LEU A 169 9.37 -7.13 -3.51
CA LEU A 169 9.86 -6.22 -2.48
C LEU A 169 9.78 -6.89 -1.10
N PHE A 170 10.68 -6.51 -0.17
CA PHE A 170 10.73 -6.99 1.21
C PHE A 170 10.50 -5.87 2.21
#